data_4f5ab9f3e66e0f85a12e1bd39018fd35
#
_entry.id   4f5ab9f3e66e0f85a12e1bd39018fd35
#
_cell.length_a   1.000
_cell.length_b   1.000
_cell.length_c   1.000
_cell.angle_alpha   90.00
_cell.angle_beta   90.00
_cell.angle_gamma   90.00
#
_symmetry.space_group_name_H-M   'P 1'
#
loop_
_entity.id
_entity.type
_entity.pdbx_description
1 polymer ?
#
loop_
_entity_poly.entity_id
_entity_poly.type
_entity_poly.pdbx_seq_one_letter_code
_entity_poly.pdbx_strand_id
1 'polypeptide(L)'
;MVQNPYQNALLPAPVGGGYSDPDYWIWCGSVVQGEDGAYHMFASRWPKDLGFGANWLFNCEIVRASSKNPEGPYTFQEVVLGRRGRTFFDGMNVHNPYIRKWNQTYYLYYMGTTFGGPIPGPGDEVDSSRFTEVWNRKRIGLATAPSVFGPWTRCDEPLISPRDCSHWDCTATTNPAVAIQPDGTTYMLYKSRSFADGPLKIGVAKAPRPDGPFERILDDPIFNFEDPNIHLEDPYLWYEDGKFRLLIKDDFKNGGPGINGIWGAGLYAESAGCIHWEFAENPVVYSRHVTWSDGRQTDQANCERPYFLLDENNHPTHLFLATGEGPAPYQFSRTWNMVIPLR
;
A
#
# COMPACT_ATOMS: atom_id res chain seq x y z
N MET A 1 25.27 8.84 9.95
CA MET A 1 24.76 7.66 9.21
C MET A 1 23.50 7.17 9.90
N VAL A 2 22.44 6.96 9.16
CA VAL A 2 21.16 6.43 9.67
C VAL A 2 21.34 4.96 10.01
N GLN A 3 20.88 4.54 11.19
CA GLN A 3 20.85 3.14 11.60
C GLN A 3 19.47 2.56 11.32
N ASN A 4 19.39 1.29 10.93
CA ASN A 4 18.13 0.58 10.74
C ASN A 4 17.75 -0.15 12.04
N PRO A 5 16.82 0.36 12.85
CA PRO A 5 16.42 -0.30 14.09
C PRO A 5 15.66 -1.62 13.86
N TYR A 6 15.18 -1.84 12.64
CA TYR A 6 14.43 -3.04 12.24
C TYR A 6 15.30 -4.11 11.58
N GLN A 7 16.60 -3.83 11.42
CA GLN A 7 17.56 -4.84 10.94
C GLN A 7 17.57 -6.03 11.93
N ASN A 8 17.21 -7.21 11.45
CA ASN A 8 17.08 -8.43 12.28
C ASN A 8 15.99 -8.36 13.38
N ALA A 9 15.06 -7.42 13.30
CA ALA A 9 13.94 -7.33 14.25
C ALA A 9 12.81 -8.32 13.94
N LEU A 10 12.71 -8.82 12.70
CA LEU A 10 11.66 -9.73 12.29
C LEU A 10 11.79 -11.09 12.99
N LEU A 11 10.70 -11.55 13.58
CA LEU A 11 10.54 -12.89 14.14
C LEU A 11 10.02 -13.85 13.07
N PRO A 12 10.02 -15.19 13.32
CA PRO A 12 9.40 -16.12 12.38
C PRO A 12 7.92 -15.81 12.14
N ALA A 13 7.51 -15.82 10.85
CA ALA A 13 6.12 -15.57 10.47
C ALA A 13 5.20 -16.72 10.95
N PRO A 14 4.07 -16.44 11.58
CA PRO A 14 3.14 -17.47 12.02
C PRO A 14 2.54 -18.24 10.84
N VAL A 15 2.61 -19.56 10.89
CA VAL A 15 1.96 -20.42 9.89
C VAL A 15 0.45 -20.25 9.99
N GLY A 16 -0.20 -19.90 8.85
CA GLY A 16 -1.63 -19.62 8.80
C GLY A 16 -2.03 -18.26 9.39
N GLY A 17 -1.07 -17.41 9.74
CA GLY A 17 -1.32 -16.02 10.14
C GLY A 17 -1.75 -15.12 8.98
N GLY A 18 -2.21 -13.92 9.33
CA GLY A 18 -2.67 -12.93 8.37
C GLY A 18 -4.07 -13.21 7.82
N TYR A 19 -4.34 -12.77 6.58
CA TYR A 19 -5.65 -12.89 5.94
C TYR A 19 -5.55 -13.56 4.57
N SER A 20 -6.28 -14.63 4.38
CA SER A 20 -6.46 -15.33 3.10
C SER A 20 -7.93 -15.71 2.89
N ASP A 21 -8.32 -15.86 1.62
CA ASP A 21 -9.64 -16.29 1.22
C ASP A 21 -9.49 -17.28 0.05
N PRO A 22 -10.15 -18.47 0.08
CA PRO A 22 -10.03 -19.48 -0.98
C PRO A 22 -10.61 -19.02 -2.32
N ASP A 23 -11.64 -18.15 -2.30
CA ASP A 23 -12.41 -17.72 -3.46
C ASP A 23 -11.94 -16.37 -4.03
N TYR A 24 -11.01 -15.70 -3.34
CA TYR A 24 -10.52 -14.37 -3.69
C TYR A 24 -9.00 -14.28 -3.71
N TRP A 25 -8.49 -13.46 -4.62
CA TRP A 25 -7.16 -12.88 -4.51
C TRP A 25 -7.19 -11.81 -3.44
N ILE A 26 -6.27 -11.89 -2.47
CA ILE A 26 -6.14 -10.93 -1.36
C ILE A 26 -4.84 -10.17 -1.52
N TRP A 27 -4.88 -8.83 -1.41
CA TRP A 27 -3.72 -7.97 -1.58
C TRP A 27 -3.81 -6.72 -0.70
N CYS A 28 -2.67 -6.02 -0.46
CA CYS A 28 -2.61 -4.67 0.15
C CYS A 28 -3.30 -4.55 1.51
N GLY A 29 -3.01 -5.42 2.47
CA GLY A 29 -3.58 -5.31 3.82
C GLY A 29 -3.01 -4.14 4.62
N SER A 30 -3.88 -3.36 5.27
CA SER A 30 -3.53 -2.36 6.26
C SER A 30 -4.32 -2.59 7.55
N VAL A 31 -3.67 -2.50 8.71
CA VAL A 31 -4.22 -2.97 9.99
C VAL A 31 -4.27 -1.87 11.03
N VAL A 32 -5.35 -1.85 11.81
CA VAL A 32 -5.52 -0.97 12.96
C VAL A 32 -6.18 -1.72 14.10
N GLN A 33 -5.86 -1.38 15.34
CA GLN A 33 -6.63 -1.85 16.49
C GLN A 33 -7.91 -1.01 16.62
N GLY A 34 -9.05 -1.70 16.68
CA GLY A 34 -10.36 -1.09 16.85
C GLY A 34 -10.64 -0.68 18.31
N GLU A 35 -11.74 0.04 18.48
CA GLU A 35 -12.28 0.41 19.80
C GLU A 35 -12.79 -0.79 20.61
N ASP A 36 -13.06 -1.92 19.95
CA ASP A 36 -13.43 -3.21 20.54
C ASP A 36 -12.22 -4.01 21.04
N GLY A 37 -11.00 -3.48 20.86
CA GLY A 37 -9.74 -4.13 21.20
C GLY A 37 -9.28 -5.19 20.20
N ALA A 38 -10.09 -5.52 19.19
CA ALA A 38 -9.69 -6.42 18.11
C ALA A 38 -8.84 -5.70 17.04
N TYR A 39 -8.20 -6.48 16.21
CA TYR A 39 -7.43 -5.99 15.08
C TYR A 39 -8.25 -6.10 13.80
N HIS A 40 -8.30 -5.03 13.04
CA HIS A 40 -9.08 -4.92 11.81
C HIS A 40 -8.16 -4.65 10.65
N MET A 41 -8.18 -5.56 9.67
CA MET A 41 -7.44 -5.44 8.43
C MET A 41 -8.37 -4.95 7.33
N PHE A 42 -8.00 -3.87 6.67
CA PHE A 42 -8.60 -3.42 5.42
C PHE A 42 -7.73 -3.92 4.29
N ALA A 43 -8.31 -4.71 3.39
CA ALA A 43 -7.57 -5.37 2.31
C ALA A 43 -8.28 -5.22 0.97
N SER A 44 -7.50 -5.23 -0.09
CA SER A 44 -8.00 -5.36 -1.45
C SER A 44 -8.34 -6.80 -1.74
N ARG A 45 -9.50 -7.06 -2.40
CA ARG A 45 -9.81 -8.39 -2.93
C ARG A 45 -10.54 -8.33 -4.26
N TRP A 46 -10.38 -9.36 -5.08
CA TRP A 46 -11.17 -9.58 -6.29
C TRP A 46 -11.34 -11.09 -6.54
N PRO A 47 -12.43 -11.51 -7.24
CA PRO A 47 -12.74 -12.93 -7.44
C PRO A 47 -11.59 -13.70 -8.09
N LYS A 48 -11.33 -14.90 -7.58
CA LYS A 48 -10.20 -15.73 -8.02
C LYS A 48 -10.38 -16.28 -9.44
N ASP A 49 -11.61 -16.54 -9.85
CA ASP A 49 -11.98 -17.01 -11.18
C ASP A 49 -11.69 -16.01 -12.31
N LEU A 50 -11.52 -14.71 -11.95
CA LEU A 50 -11.10 -13.68 -12.88
C LEU A 50 -9.59 -13.67 -13.19
N GLY A 51 -8.80 -14.51 -12.49
CA GLY A 51 -7.34 -14.46 -12.54
C GLY A 51 -6.74 -13.28 -11.78
N PHE A 52 -5.46 -13.41 -11.40
CA PHE A 52 -4.75 -12.34 -10.68
C PHE A 52 -4.53 -11.11 -11.58
N GLY A 53 -3.97 -11.29 -12.73
CA GLY A 53 -3.62 -10.36 -13.83
C GLY A 53 -4.14 -8.93 -13.74
N ALA A 54 -4.83 -8.46 -14.79
CA ALA A 54 -5.36 -7.09 -14.87
C ALA A 54 -6.56 -6.83 -13.94
N ASN A 55 -7.20 -7.86 -13.42
CA ASN A 55 -8.50 -7.73 -12.72
C ASN A 55 -8.45 -6.99 -11.39
N TRP A 56 -7.28 -6.86 -10.76
CA TRP A 56 -7.12 -5.96 -9.62
C TRP A 56 -7.49 -4.49 -9.95
N LEU A 57 -7.36 -4.09 -11.22
CA LEU A 57 -7.67 -2.73 -11.67
C LEU A 57 -9.14 -2.55 -12.08
N PHE A 58 -9.88 -3.64 -12.31
CA PHE A 58 -11.23 -3.61 -12.82
C PHE A 58 -12.28 -4.16 -11.85
N ASN A 59 -11.92 -5.12 -11.01
CA ASN A 59 -12.85 -5.91 -10.22
C ASN A 59 -12.59 -5.90 -8.72
N CYS A 60 -11.70 -5.04 -8.27
CA CYS A 60 -11.31 -4.99 -6.86
C CYS A 60 -12.31 -4.21 -6.02
N GLU A 61 -12.44 -4.63 -4.78
CA GLU A 61 -13.15 -3.96 -3.69
C GLU A 61 -12.27 -3.94 -2.43
N ILE A 62 -12.59 -3.08 -1.47
CA ILE A 62 -11.92 -3.04 -0.17
C ILE A 62 -12.84 -3.65 0.88
N VAL A 63 -12.29 -4.65 1.58
CA VAL A 63 -12.99 -5.39 2.63
C VAL A 63 -12.37 -5.14 4.00
N ARG A 64 -13.15 -5.39 5.05
CA ARG A 64 -12.67 -5.49 6.42
C ARG A 64 -12.68 -6.95 6.86
N ALA A 65 -11.56 -7.42 7.38
CA ALA A 65 -11.41 -8.67 8.10
C ALA A 65 -10.97 -8.37 9.53
N SER A 66 -11.25 -9.24 10.50
CA SER A 66 -10.88 -9.01 11.90
C SER A 66 -10.31 -10.23 12.55
N SER A 67 -9.50 -9.99 13.60
CA SER A 67 -8.94 -11.01 14.49
C SER A 67 -8.79 -10.47 15.92
N LYS A 68 -8.85 -11.35 16.90
CA LYS A 68 -8.53 -11.01 18.30
C LYS A 68 -7.03 -10.86 18.55
N ASN A 69 -6.21 -11.43 17.67
CA ASN A 69 -4.74 -11.40 17.75
C ASN A 69 -4.17 -10.63 16.55
N PRO A 70 -3.11 -9.85 16.73
CA PRO A 70 -2.51 -9.10 15.62
C PRO A 70 -1.97 -10.02 14.51
N GLU A 71 -1.53 -11.21 14.86
CA GLU A 71 -1.03 -12.22 13.92
C GLU A 71 -2.14 -12.91 13.13
N GLY A 72 -3.39 -12.77 13.54
CA GLY A 72 -4.51 -13.46 12.89
C GLY A 72 -4.80 -14.85 13.49
N PRO A 73 -5.40 -15.78 12.73
CA PRO A 73 -5.94 -15.54 11.38
C PRO A 73 -7.07 -14.50 11.38
N TYR A 74 -7.11 -13.68 10.33
CA TYR A 74 -8.19 -12.73 10.14
C TYR A 74 -9.34 -13.36 9.36
N THR A 75 -10.55 -13.02 9.76
CA THR A 75 -11.78 -13.52 9.15
C THR A 75 -12.55 -12.37 8.51
N PHE A 76 -13.01 -12.57 7.26
CA PHE A 76 -13.85 -11.62 6.54
C PHE A 76 -15.07 -11.19 7.35
N GLN A 77 -15.37 -9.89 7.33
CA GLN A 77 -16.51 -9.29 8.00
C GLN A 77 -17.48 -8.65 7.00
N GLU A 78 -16.98 -7.75 6.16
CA GLU A 78 -17.82 -6.96 5.25
C GLU A 78 -17.02 -6.35 4.10
N VAL A 79 -17.74 -5.95 3.05
CA VAL A 79 -17.25 -5.04 2.01
C VAL A 79 -17.44 -3.62 2.51
N VAL A 80 -16.32 -2.92 2.69
CA VAL A 80 -16.33 -1.51 3.17
C VAL A 80 -16.49 -0.54 2.02
N LEU A 81 -15.71 -0.72 0.96
CA LEU A 81 -15.78 0.10 -0.23
C LEU A 81 -15.90 -0.80 -1.47
N GLY A 82 -17.07 -0.72 -2.12
CA GLY A 82 -17.34 -1.34 -3.41
C GLY A 82 -17.62 -0.29 -4.49
N ARG A 83 -18.08 -0.73 -5.65
CA ARG A 83 -18.50 0.17 -6.74
C ARG A 83 -19.64 1.10 -6.29
N ARG A 84 -19.57 2.37 -6.72
CA ARG A 84 -20.64 3.36 -6.44
C ARG A 84 -21.15 4.11 -7.68
N GLY A 85 -20.72 3.69 -8.87
CA GLY A 85 -21.20 4.25 -10.14
C GLY A 85 -20.22 5.18 -10.82
N ARG A 86 -20.33 5.28 -12.16
CA ARG A 86 -19.37 5.94 -13.05
C ARG A 86 -19.29 7.46 -12.91
N THR A 87 -20.19 8.07 -12.18
CA THR A 87 -20.21 9.53 -11.93
C THR A 87 -19.14 9.96 -10.92
N PHE A 88 -18.60 9.02 -10.15
CA PHE A 88 -17.55 9.28 -9.17
C PHE A 88 -16.18 8.87 -9.72
N PHE A 89 -15.13 9.55 -9.27
CA PHE A 89 -13.75 9.25 -9.71
C PHE A 89 -13.31 7.83 -9.32
N ASP A 90 -13.82 7.27 -8.23
CA ASP A 90 -13.56 5.96 -7.66
C ASP A 90 -14.74 4.97 -7.86
N GLY A 91 -15.64 5.30 -8.78
CA GLY A 91 -16.94 4.65 -8.87
C GLY A 91 -16.93 3.22 -9.38
N MET A 92 -15.88 2.81 -10.08
CA MET A 92 -15.82 1.51 -10.73
C MET A 92 -14.90 0.50 -10.07
N ASN A 93 -13.84 0.97 -9.41
CA ASN A 93 -12.85 0.11 -8.75
C ASN A 93 -12.16 0.85 -7.61
N VAL A 94 -11.87 0.17 -6.52
CA VAL A 94 -11.12 0.68 -5.37
C VAL A 94 -10.05 -0.33 -4.95
N HIS A 95 -8.86 0.16 -4.55
CA HIS A 95 -7.71 -0.68 -4.27
C HIS A 95 -6.73 0.03 -3.31
N ASN A 96 -5.72 -0.66 -2.81
CA ASN A 96 -4.65 -0.10 -1.98
C ASN A 96 -5.16 0.65 -0.74
N PRO A 97 -5.93 0.02 0.16
CA PRO A 97 -6.34 0.63 1.41
C PRO A 97 -5.15 0.96 2.30
N TYR A 98 -5.23 2.11 2.97
CA TYR A 98 -4.23 2.57 3.93
C TYR A 98 -4.97 3.22 5.11
N ILE A 99 -5.15 2.46 6.20
CA ILE A 99 -5.93 2.90 7.37
C ILE A 99 -5.03 3.69 8.34
N ARG A 100 -5.57 4.78 8.88
CA ARG A 100 -5.01 5.50 10.02
C ARG A 100 -6.12 5.84 11.01
N LYS A 101 -5.77 5.91 12.27
CA LYS A 101 -6.62 6.45 13.33
C LYS A 101 -5.95 7.69 13.89
N TRP A 102 -6.69 8.77 13.98
CA TRP A 102 -6.25 9.98 14.65
C TRP A 102 -7.40 10.55 15.47
N ASN A 103 -7.13 10.81 16.74
CA ASN A 103 -8.19 11.07 17.71
C ASN A 103 -9.24 9.95 17.71
N GLN A 104 -10.52 10.28 17.54
CA GLN A 104 -11.63 9.33 17.52
C GLN A 104 -12.14 9.03 16.10
N THR A 105 -11.33 9.33 15.07
CA THR A 105 -11.73 9.18 13.67
C THR A 105 -10.79 8.21 12.96
N TYR A 106 -11.38 7.34 12.15
CA TYR A 106 -10.66 6.45 11.24
C TYR A 106 -10.63 7.09 9.86
N TYR A 107 -9.45 7.06 9.25
CA TYR A 107 -9.15 7.61 7.91
C TYR A 107 -8.67 6.47 7.03
N LEU A 108 -9.48 6.05 6.09
CA LEU A 108 -9.16 5.02 5.12
C LEU A 108 -8.83 5.69 3.79
N TYR A 109 -7.53 5.88 3.53
CA TYR A 109 -7.05 6.33 2.23
C TYR A 109 -7.01 5.14 1.28
N TYR A 110 -7.28 5.38 0.01
CA TYR A 110 -7.33 4.31 -0.99
C TYR A 110 -7.06 4.84 -2.39
N MET A 111 -6.80 3.95 -3.32
CA MET A 111 -6.79 4.23 -4.74
C MET A 111 -8.17 3.90 -5.31
N GLY A 112 -8.75 4.86 -6.03
CA GLY A 112 -9.98 4.68 -6.78
C GLY A 112 -9.77 4.93 -8.27
N THR A 113 -10.61 4.33 -9.11
CA THR A 113 -10.66 4.62 -10.53
C THR A 113 -12.06 4.45 -11.09
N THR A 114 -12.35 5.18 -12.17
CA THR A 114 -13.55 4.99 -12.98
C THR A 114 -13.18 4.81 -14.44
N PHE A 115 -13.99 4.04 -15.17
CA PHE A 115 -13.75 3.71 -16.57
C PHE A 115 -15.05 3.43 -17.31
N GLY A 116 -15.01 3.59 -18.64
CA GLY A 116 -16.08 3.22 -19.54
C GLY A 116 -16.03 1.76 -19.98
N GLY A 117 -17.01 1.35 -20.78
CA GLY A 117 -17.05 0.00 -21.37
C GLY A 117 -17.44 -1.11 -20.39
N PRO A 118 -17.37 -2.38 -20.83
CA PRO A 118 -17.74 -3.53 -20.02
C PRO A 118 -16.74 -3.76 -18.88
N ILE A 119 -17.21 -4.38 -17.80
CA ILE A 119 -16.37 -4.88 -16.72
C ILE A 119 -15.88 -6.27 -17.15
N PRO A 120 -14.56 -6.54 -17.13
CA PRO A 120 -14.05 -7.86 -17.51
C PRO A 120 -14.62 -8.96 -16.61
N GLY A 121 -15.10 -10.03 -17.24
CA GLY A 121 -15.57 -11.26 -16.60
C GLY A 121 -14.53 -12.41 -16.68
N PRO A 122 -14.89 -13.60 -16.19
CA PRO A 122 -14.03 -14.78 -16.31
C PRO A 122 -13.67 -15.10 -17.76
N GLY A 123 -12.37 -15.23 -18.05
CA GLY A 123 -11.88 -15.52 -19.40
C GLY A 123 -11.75 -14.31 -20.34
N ASP A 124 -12.22 -13.13 -19.93
CA ASP A 124 -12.03 -11.92 -20.72
C ASP A 124 -10.58 -11.43 -20.66
N GLU A 125 -10.00 -11.14 -21.81
CA GLU A 125 -8.70 -10.51 -21.93
C GLU A 125 -8.81 -8.98 -21.86
N VAL A 126 -7.94 -8.36 -21.08
CA VAL A 126 -7.78 -6.91 -21.06
C VAL A 126 -6.55 -6.56 -21.88
N ASP A 127 -6.76 -5.89 -23.00
CA ASP A 127 -5.65 -5.41 -23.84
C ASP A 127 -4.83 -4.33 -23.11
N SER A 128 -3.56 -4.17 -23.52
CA SER A 128 -2.61 -3.26 -22.88
C SER A 128 -3.02 -1.79 -22.98
N SER A 129 -3.68 -1.37 -24.06
CA SER A 129 -4.16 0.00 -24.25
C SER A 129 -5.24 0.33 -23.23
N ARG A 130 -6.24 -0.54 -23.08
CA ARG A 130 -7.30 -0.39 -22.09
C ARG A 130 -6.77 -0.44 -20.66
N PHE A 131 -5.84 -1.37 -20.38
CA PHE A 131 -5.19 -1.42 -19.08
C PHE A 131 -4.50 -0.10 -18.76
N THR A 132 -3.71 0.43 -19.68
CA THR A 132 -2.98 1.69 -19.53
C THR A 132 -3.93 2.88 -19.35
N GLU A 133 -5.02 2.95 -20.13
CA GLU A 133 -6.04 3.99 -19.98
C GLU A 133 -6.62 4.00 -18.55
N VAL A 134 -7.08 2.86 -18.07
CA VAL A 134 -7.70 2.74 -16.74
C VAL A 134 -6.66 2.97 -15.64
N TRP A 135 -5.44 2.48 -15.82
CA TRP A 135 -4.33 2.71 -14.90
C TRP A 135 -4.04 4.20 -14.68
N ASN A 136 -4.07 4.99 -15.75
CA ASN A 136 -3.82 6.44 -15.70
C ASN A 136 -4.97 7.23 -15.05
N ARG A 137 -6.14 6.63 -14.92
CA ARG A 137 -7.30 7.23 -14.23
C ARG A 137 -7.32 7.04 -12.72
N LYS A 138 -6.31 6.38 -12.15
CA LYS A 138 -6.21 6.18 -10.69
C LYS A 138 -6.07 7.50 -9.96
N ARG A 139 -6.83 7.66 -8.87
CA ARG A 139 -6.82 8.83 -7.98
C ARG A 139 -6.85 8.35 -6.53
N ILE A 140 -6.26 9.14 -5.64
CA ILE A 140 -6.33 8.87 -4.21
C ILE A 140 -7.59 9.46 -3.64
N GLY A 141 -8.37 8.61 -2.97
CA GLY A 141 -9.58 8.96 -2.24
C GLY A 141 -9.41 8.76 -0.73
N LEU A 142 -10.43 9.22 0.00
CA LEU A 142 -10.55 9.08 1.43
C LEU A 142 -11.97 8.65 1.80
N ALA A 143 -12.07 7.70 2.72
CA ALA A 143 -13.28 7.43 3.49
C ALA A 143 -13.00 7.65 4.97
N THR A 144 -13.92 8.29 5.68
CA THR A 144 -13.81 8.53 7.13
C THR A 144 -14.92 7.86 7.89
N ALA A 145 -14.66 7.47 9.12
CA ALA A 145 -15.68 6.91 10.01
C ALA A 145 -15.38 7.22 11.49
N PRO A 146 -16.41 7.37 12.33
CA PRO A 146 -16.25 7.54 13.78
C PRO A 146 -15.91 6.23 14.50
N SER A 147 -16.09 5.10 13.84
CA SER A 147 -15.87 3.75 14.34
C SER A 147 -15.19 2.90 13.26
N VAL A 148 -14.42 1.89 13.66
CA VAL A 148 -13.83 0.92 12.73
C VAL A 148 -14.91 0.12 11.98
N PHE A 149 -16.12 0.08 12.51
CA PHE A 149 -17.31 -0.53 11.89
C PHE A 149 -18.05 0.40 10.92
N GLY A 150 -17.66 1.67 10.84
CA GLY A 150 -18.35 2.70 10.07
C GLY A 150 -19.34 3.53 10.92
N PRO A 151 -20.35 4.16 10.32
CA PRO A 151 -20.55 4.21 8.86
C PRO A 151 -19.41 4.96 8.16
N TRP A 152 -18.98 4.44 7.00
CA TRP A 152 -17.92 5.03 6.19
C TRP A 152 -18.49 6.05 5.21
N THR A 153 -17.97 7.27 5.28
CA THR A 153 -18.31 8.37 4.36
C THR A 153 -17.14 8.62 3.42
N ARG A 154 -17.35 8.42 2.11
CA ARG A 154 -16.34 8.71 1.06
C ARG A 154 -16.37 10.17 0.67
N CYS A 155 -15.20 10.75 0.40
CA CYS A 155 -15.12 12.00 -0.36
C CYS A 155 -15.52 11.76 -1.82
N ASP A 156 -16.14 12.77 -2.45
CA ASP A 156 -16.57 12.70 -3.84
C ASP A 156 -15.47 13.18 -4.81
N GLU A 157 -14.55 13.98 -4.31
CA GLU A 157 -13.39 14.46 -5.05
C GLU A 157 -12.10 13.77 -4.58
N PRO A 158 -11.14 13.54 -5.48
CA PRO A 158 -9.85 12.99 -5.09
C PRO A 158 -9.07 13.95 -4.19
N LEU A 159 -8.33 13.40 -3.22
CA LEU A 159 -7.49 14.20 -2.30
C LEU A 159 -6.37 14.94 -3.02
N ILE A 160 -5.86 14.35 -4.09
CA ILE A 160 -4.82 14.94 -4.92
C ILE A 160 -5.00 14.46 -6.37
N SER A 161 -5.08 15.42 -7.31
CA SER A 161 -5.21 15.13 -8.74
C SER A 161 -3.86 15.24 -9.44
N PRO A 162 -3.67 14.55 -10.59
CA PRO A 162 -2.51 14.78 -11.45
C PRO A 162 -2.41 16.26 -11.84
N ARG A 163 -1.19 16.72 -12.08
CA ARG A 163 -0.91 18.02 -12.68
C ARG A 163 -1.04 17.95 -14.21
N ASP A 164 -0.82 19.06 -14.88
CA ASP A 164 -0.76 19.10 -16.34
C ASP A 164 0.48 18.37 -16.90
N CYS A 165 0.51 18.15 -18.22
CA CYS A 165 1.53 17.33 -18.87
C CYS A 165 2.95 17.94 -18.87
N SER A 166 3.15 19.13 -18.36
CA SER A 166 4.49 19.69 -18.14
C SER A 166 5.19 19.13 -16.88
N HIS A 167 4.44 18.41 -16.04
CA HIS A 167 4.93 17.86 -14.77
C HIS A 167 5.10 16.34 -14.84
N TRP A 168 5.98 15.82 -13.99
CA TRP A 168 6.26 14.40 -13.90
C TRP A 168 5.08 13.56 -13.37
N ASP A 169 4.12 14.15 -12.66
CA ASP A 169 2.98 13.50 -12.04
C ASP A 169 1.65 13.84 -12.75
N CYS A 170 1.65 13.81 -14.08
CA CYS A 170 0.53 14.24 -14.90
C CYS A 170 -0.46 13.14 -15.29
N THR A 171 -0.28 11.87 -14.90
CA THR A 171 -1.19 10.81 -15.34
C THR A 171 -2.07 10.23 -14.24
N ALA A 172 -1.50 9.78 -13.15
CA ALA A 172 -2.20 9.13 -12.05
C ALA A 172 -1.69 9.63 -10.69
N THR A 173 -2.51 9.54 -9.65
CA THR A 173 -2.07 9.62 -8.27
C THR A 173 -2.54 8.36 -7.54
N THR A 174 -1.62 7.59 -6.94
CA THR A 174 -1.93 6.27 -6.41
C THR A 174 -0.99 5.86 -5.27
N ASN A 175 -1.26 4.74 -4.63
CA ASN A 175 -0.46 4.14 -3.55
C ASN A 175 -0.19 5.14 -2.42
N PRO A 176 -1.25 5.67 -1.74
CA PRO A 176 -1.06 6.59 -0.64
C PRO A 176 -0.31 5.91 0.51
N ALA A 177 0.67 6.63 1.07
CA ALA A 177 1.31 6.29 2.33
C ALA A 177 1.28 7.53 3.23
N VAL A 178 0.67 7.43 4.41
CA VAL A 178 0.29 8.60 5.20
C VAL A 178 0.85 8.52 6.61
N ALA A 179 1.48 9.62 7.05
CA ALA A 179 1.86 9.85 8.44
C ALA A 179 1.13 11.07 8.98
N ILE A 180 0.58 10.92 10.18
CA ILE A 180 -0.12 11.97 10.90
C ILE A 180 0.73 12.36 12.11
N GLN A 181 1.10 13.63 12.21
CA GLN A 181 1.80 14.17 13.37
C GLN A 181 0.83 14.36 14.56
N PRO A 182 1.33 14.48 15.79
CA PRO A 182 0.48 14.66 16.97
C PRO A 182 -0.48 15.86 16.91
N ASP A 183 -0.08 16.93 16.20
CA ASP A 183 -0.91 18.12 15.99
C ASP A 183 -1.96 18.00 14.87
N GLY A 184 -2.00 16.84 14.17
CA GLY A 184 -2.87 16.58 13.05
C GLY A 184 -2.29 16.92 11.68
N THR A 185 -1.15 17.59 11.63
CA THR A 185 -0.44 17.83 10.36
C THR A 185 -0.14 16.50 9.69
N THR A 186 -0.53 16.37 8.44
CA THR A 186 -0.50 15.10 7.72
C THR A 186 0.36 15.18 6.49
N TYR A 187 1.22 14.19 6.30
CA TYR A 187 2.05 14.02 5.12
C TYR A 187 1.62 12.77 4.36
N MET A 188 1.60 12.88 3.05
CA MET A 188 1.25 11.79 2.14
C MET A 188 2.32 11.62 1.09
N LEU A 189 2.90 10.44 0.98
CA LEU A 189 3.62 10.02 -0.21
C LEU A 189 2.63 9.41 -1.20
N TYR A 190 2.83 9.69 -2.48
CA TYR A 190 2.00 9.16 -3.56
C TYR A 190 2.85 8.77 -4.77
N LYS A 191 2.41 7.76 -5.50
CA LYS A 191 3.05 7.28 -6.73
C LYS A 191 2.40 7.93 -7.95
N SER A 192 3.22 8.32 -8.92
CA SER A 192 2.77 8.86 -10.21
C SER A 192 3.80 8.62 -11.31
N ARG A 193 3.51 9.10 -12.53
CA ARG A 193 4.40 9.10 -13.69
C ARG A 193 4.03 10.20 -14.69
N SER A 194 4.99 10.61 -15.54
CA SER A 194 4.82 11.71 -16.50
C SER A 194 4.06 11.34 -17.77
N PHE A 195 4.03 10.05 -18.15
CA PHE A 195 3.35 9.57 -19.37
C PHE A 195 2.99 8.09 -19.19
N ALA A 196 2.20 7.53 -20.12
CA ALA A 196 1.58 6.21 -19.95
C ALA A 196 2.55 5.12 -19.53
N ASP A 197 3.76 5.08 -20.09
CA ASP A 197 4.78 4.06 -19.81
C ASP A 197 6.04 4.63 -19.17
N GLY A 198 5.98 5.86 -18.67
CA GLY A 198 7.09 6.51 -17.97
C GLY A 198 7.44 5.86 -16.64
N PRO A 199 8.66 6.11 -16.12
CA PRO A 199 9.08 5.57 -14.83
C PRO A 199 8.17 6.07 -13.71
N LEU A 200 7.82 5.15 -12.81
CA LEU A 200 7.08 5.46 -11.60
C LEU A 200 7.99 6.21 -10.62
N LYS A 201 7.48 7.28 -10.06
CA LYS A 201 8.18 8.13 -9.09
C LYS A 201 7.28 8.42 -7.90
N ILE A 202 7.88 8.88 -6.80
CA ILE A 202 7.19 9.17 -5.55
C ILE A 202 7.20 10.67 -5.31
N GLY A 203 6.02 11.24 -5.11
CA GLY A 203 5.84 12.63 -4.69
C GLY A 203 5.42 12.74 -3.24
N VAL A 204 5.45 13.96 -2.74
CA VAL A 204 5.04 14.28 -1.37
C VAL A 204 4.04 15.42 -1.35
N ALA A 205 2.99 15.26 -0.55
CA ALA A 205 2.00 16.28 -0.26
C ALA A 205 1.81 16.42 1.26
N LYS A 206 1.35 17.60 1.68
CA LYS A 206 1.12 17.96 3.08
C LYS A 206 -0.28 18.56 3.23
N ALA A 207 -0.91 18.31 4.36
CA ALA A 207 -2.18 18.90 4.74
C ALA A 207 -2.15 19.33 6.20
N PRO A 208 -2.94 20.34 6.60
CA PRO A 208 -3.07 20.75 8.00
C PRO A 208 -3.83 19.71 8.84
N ARG A 209 -4.59 18.81 8.20
CA ARG A 209 -5.41 17.76 8.85
C ARG A 209 -5.44 16.49 8.00
N PRO A 210 -5.80 15.34 8.60
CA PRO A 210 -5.85 14.06 7.88
C PRO A 210 -6.83 14.00 6.70
N ASP A 211 -7.87 14.82 6.72
CA ASP A 211 -8.86 14.95 5.63
C ASP A 211 -8.51 16.01 4.57
N GLY A 212 -7.36 16.68 4.70
CA GLY A 212 -6.88 17.66 3.75
C GLY A 212 -7.15 19.15 4.13
N PRO A 213 -7.11 20.08 3.18
CA PRO A 213 -6.68 19.85 1.77
C PRO A 213 -5.20 19.50 1.67
N PHE A 214 -4.85 18.60 0.74
CA PHE A 214 -3.46 18.23 0.48
C PHE A 214 -2.85 19.10 -0.61
N GLU A 215 -1.67 19.64 -0.32
CA GLU A 215 -0.86 20.43 -1.24
C GLU A 215 0.50 19.77 -1.45
N ARG A 216 0.99 19.74 -2.69
CA ARG A 216 2.35 19.30 -2.98
C ARG A 216 3.34 20.27 -2.35
N ILE A 217 4.36 19.72 -1.71
CA ILE A 217 5.41 20.54 -1.08
C ILE A 217 6.74 20.49 -1.86
N LEU A 218 6.77 19.72 -2.95
CA LEU A 218 7.86 19.68 -3.94
C LEU A 218 7.27 19.61 -5.34
N ASP A 219 7.96 20.24 -6.29
CA ASP A 219 7.69 20.09 -7.71
C ASP A 219 8.30 18.82 -8.28
N ASP A 220 9.46 18.41 -7.79
CA ASP A 220 10.17 17.20 -8.18
C ASP A 220 9.79 16.01 -7.30
N PRO A 221 10.01 14.77 -7.76
CA PRO A 221 9.86 13.57 -6.93
C PRO A 221 10.90 13.54 -5.80
N ILE A 222 10.54 12.92 -4.67
CA ILE A 222 11.45 12.81 -3.50
C ILE A 222 12.67 11.92 -3.76
N PHE A 223 12.58 11.03 -4.76
CA PHE A 223 13.70 10.23 -5.26
C PHE A 223 13.88 10.50 -6.75
N ASN A 224 15.07 10.92 -7.12
CA ASN A 224 15.43 11.18 -8.51
C ASN A 224 16.78 10.53 -8.81
N PHE A 225 16.75 9.25 -9.18
CA PHE A 225 17.94 8.48 -9.51
C PHE A 225 18.37 8.76 -10.96
N GLU A 226 19.69 8.84 -11.19
CA GLU A 226 20.26 8.96 -12.53
C GLU A 226 20.11 7.64 -13.32
N ASP A 227 20.24 6.49 -12.63
CA ASP A 227 20.01 5.18 -13.24
C ASP A 227 18.50 4.90 -13.37
N PRO A 228 17.95 4.78 -14.57
CA PRO A 228 16.52 4.52 -14.80
C PRO A 228 16.08 3.11 -14.35
N ASN A 229 17.02 2.21 -14.06
CA ASN A 229 16.71 0.87 -13.55
C ASN A 229 16.49 0.85 -12.03
N ILE A 230 16.91 1.88 -11.30
CA ILE A 230 16.55 2.04 -9.90
C ILE A 230 15.08 2.47 -9.84
N HIS A 231 14.27 1.61 -9.25
CA HIS A 231 12.84 1.82 -9.12
C HIS A 231 12.41 1.48 -7.71
N LEU A 232 11.76 2.42 -7.04
CA LEU A 232 11.19 2.25 -5.71
C LEU A 232 9.66 2.24 -5.78
N GLU A 233 9.03 1.33 -5.04
CA GLU A 233 7.58 1.17 -5.05
C GLU A 233 7.04 0.89 -3.65
N ASP A 234 5.73 1.06 -3.48
CA ASP A 234 4.99 0.68 -2.28
C ASP A 234 5.52 1.30 -0.98
N PRO A 235 5.53 2.63 -0.88
CA PRO A 235 5.95 3.29 0.34
C PRO A 235 4.99 2.97 1.51
N TYR A 236 5.55 2.80 2.71
CA TYR A 236 4.87 2.88 3.98
C TYR A 236 5.52 4.00 4.80
N LEU A 237 4.71 4.96 5.24
CA LEU A 237 5.17 6.17 5.92
C LEU A 237 4.63 6.22 7.35
N TRP A 238 5.49 6.52 8.33
CA TRP A 238 5.04 6.82 9.69
C TRP A 238 5.89 7.92 10.34
N TYR A 239 5.39 8.46 11.44
CA TYR A 239 6.06 9.48 12.23
C TYR A 239 6.32 8.92 13.62
N GLU A 240 7.56 8.91 14.05
CA GLU A 240 8.02 8.31 15.29
C GLU A 240 9.22 9.10 15.80
N ASP A 241 9.25 9.44 17.09
CA ASP A 241 10.36 10.14 17.77
C ASP A 241 10.82 11.42 17.05
N GLY A 242 9.87 12.21 16.55
CA GLY A 242 10.18 13.48 15.89
C GLY A 242 10.68 13.37 14.46
N LYS A 243 10.69 12.16 13.86
CA LYS A 243 11.15 11.91 12.50
C LYS A 243 10.09 11.21 11.65
N PHE A 244 10.15 11.46 10.34
CA PHE A 244 9.48 10.62 9.35
C PHE A 244 10.35 9.42 9.04
N ARG A 245 9.72 8.25 8.99
CA ARG A 245 10.34 6.98 8.66
C ARG A 245 9.63 6.37 7.48
N LEU A 246 10.38 5.72 6.62
CA LEU A 246 9.92 5.12 5.39
C LEU A 246 10.37 3.67 5.30
N LEU A 247 9.43 2.81 4.95
CA LEU A 247 9.70 1.48 4.44
C LEU A 247 9.22 1.43 3.00
N ILE A 248 10.11 1.09 2.05
CA ILE A 248 9.82 1.13 0.62
C ILE A 248 10.44 -0.06 -0.10
N LYS A 249 9.71 -0.63 -1.07
CA LYS A 249 10.19 -1.78 -1.85
C LYS A 249 11.23 -1.36 -2.88
N ASP A 250 12.36 -2.08 -2.93
CA ASP A 250 13.34 -2.01 -4.02
C ASP A 250 12.86 -2.88 -5.19
N ASP A 251 12.28 -2.24 -6.20
CA ASP A 251 11.66 -2.88 -7.35
C ASP A 251 12.45 -2.58 -8.65
N PHE A 252 13.77 -2.66 -8.57
CA PHE A 252 14.62 -2.37 -9.72
C PHE A 252 14.28 -3.20 -10.95
N LYS A 253 14.56 -2.66 -12.14
CA LYS A 253 14.16 -3.23 -13.43
C LYS A 253 15.39 -3.73 -14.20
N ASN A 254 15.14 -4.59 -15.19
CA ASN A 254 16.12 -5.03 -16.19
C ASN A 254 17.44 -5.59 -15.61
N GLY A 255 17.38 -6.23 -14.42
CA GLY A 255 18.57 -6.74 -13.75
C GLY A 255 19.51 -5.64 -13.23
N GLY A 256 19.00 -4.41 -13.04
CA GLY A 256 19.73 -3.32 -12.42
C GLY A 256 20.11 -3.64 -10.96
N PRO A 257 21.04 -2.87 -10.39
CA PRO A 257 21.55 -3.16 -9.03
C PRO A 257 20.55 -2.80 -7.93
N GLY A 258 19.51 -2.00 -8.21
CA GLY A 258 18.67 -1.42 -7.16
C GLY A 258 19.47 -0.57 -6.18
N ILE A 259 18.95 -0.39 -4.97
CA ILE A 259 19.65 0.27 -3.86
C ILE A 259 20.51 -0.74 -3.09
N ASN A 260 20.09 -1.99 -2.97
CA ASN A 260 20.75 -3.01 -2.14
C ASN A 260 21.04 -4.33 -2.87
N GLY A 261 20.64 -4.49 -4.12
CA GLY A 261 20.87 -5.69 -4.92
C GLY A 261 19.90 -6.85 -4.68
N ILE A 262 18.89 -6.68 -3.80
CA ILE A 262 17.91 -7.73 -3.49
C ILE A 262 16.53 -7.27 -3.99
N TRP A 263 16.11 -7.78 -5.14
CA TRP A 263 14.81 -7.45 -5.71
C TRP A 263 13.65 -7.80 -4.77
N GLY A 264 12.75 -6.83 -4.57
CA GLY A 264 11.59 -6.98 -3.70
C GLY A 264 11.90 -6.83 -2.21
N ALA A 265 13.11 -6.44 -1.83
CA ALA A 265 13.43 -6.12 -0.44
C ALA A 265 12.75 -4.82 0.00
N GLY A 266 12.33 -4.77 1.27
CA GLY A 266 11.87 -3.54 1.91
C GLY A 266 13.03 -2.78 2.54
N LEU A 267 13.18 -1.52 2.14
CA LEU A 267 14.29 -0.65 2.55
C LEU A 267 13.82 0.41 3.52
N TYR A 268 14.61 0.64 4.56
CA TYR A 268 14.38 1.66 5.58
C TYR A 268 15.14 2.95 5.28
N ALA A 269 14.44 4.08 5.42
CA ALA A 269 15.02 5.41 5.34
C ALA A 269 14.38 6.34 6.38
N GLU A 270 15.08 7.42 6.73
CA GLU A 270 14.61 8.48 7.62
C GLU A 270 14.62 9.84 6.95
N SER A 271 13.75 10.74 7.43
CA SER A 271 13.71 12.15 7.05
C SER A 271 13.26 13.03 8.22
N ALA A 272 13.85 14.20 8.38
CA ALA A 272 13.37 15.19 9.34
C ALA A 272 12.09 15.92 8.88
N GLY A 273 11.92 16.11 7.56
CA GLY A 273 10.84 16.91 6.98
C GLY A 273 10.04 16.23 5.88
N CYS A 274 10.16 14.91 5.71
CA CYS A 274 9.48 14.13 4.66
C CYS A 274 9.87 14.51 3.21
N ILE A 275 10.99 15.23 3.04
CA ILE A 275 11.46 15.74 1.74
C ILE A 275 12.79 15.09 1.37
N HIS A 276 13.80 15.25 2.21
CA HIS A 276 15.13 14.66 2.02
C HIS A 276 15.21 13.37 2.83
N TRP A 277 15.52 12.27 2.15
CA TRP A 277 15.54 10.94 2.71
C TRP A 277 16.96 10.36 2.71
N GLU A 278 17.35 9.79 3.85
CA GLU A 278 18.61 9.08 4.00
C GLU A 278 18.31 7.59 4.25
N PHE A 279 18.75 6.72 3.35
CA PHE A 279 18.72 5.28 3.57
C PHE A 279 19.70 4.90 4.66
N ALA A 280 19.35 3.93 5.49
CA ALA A 280 20.26 3.37 6.47
C ALA A 280 21.45 2.68 5.78
N GLU A 281 22.57 2.57 6.47
CA GLU A 281 23.78 1.89 5.97
C GLU A 281 23.48 0.43 5.57
N ASN A 282 22.64 -0.26 6.36
CA ASN A 282 22.08 -1.58 6.06
C ASN A 282 20.55 -1.44 5.97
N PRO A 283 20.00 -1.03 4.83
CA PRO A 283 18.62 -0.57 4.76
C PRO A 283 17.58 -1.69 4.77
N VAL A 284 17.98 -2.94 4.54
CA VAL A 284 17.04 -4.06 4.39
C VAL A 284 16.31 -4.36 5.71
N VAL A 285 14.99 -4.32 5.69
CA VAL A 285 14.09 -4.76 6.78
C VAL A 285 13.56 -6.15 6.50
N TYR A 286 13.06 -6.39 5.29
CA TYR A 286 12.56 -7.69 4.86
C TYR A 286 13.01 -8.00 3.44
N SER A 287 12.95 -9.28 3.10
CA SER A 287 13.10 -9.76 1.73
C SER A 287 12.00 -10.78 1.41
N ARG A 288 12.06 -11.37 0.22
CA ARG A 288 11.14 -12.47 -0.15
C ARG A 288 11.46 -13.79 0.56
N HIS A 289 12.63 -13.89 1.19
CA HIS A 289 13.01 -15.04 2.00
C HIS A 289 12.35 -14.95 3.37
N VAL A 290 11.47 -15.91 3.70
CA VAL A 290 10.65 -15.93 4.91
C VAL A 290 10.97 -17.15 5.76
N THR A 291 11.25 -16.92 7.03
CA THR A 291 11.32 -17.98 8.05
C THR A 291 9.97 -18.09 8.75
N TRP A 292 9.41 -19.30 8.81
CA TRP A 292 8.11 -19.58 9.43
C TRP A 292 8.25 -20.09 10.85
N SER A 293 7.20 -19.97 11.65
CA SER A 293 7.17 -20.39 13.06
C SER A 293 7.37 -21.89 13.28
N ASP A 294 7.20 -22.70 12.23
CA ASP A 294 7.48 -24.16 12.23
C ASP A 294 8.92 -24.48 11.80
N GLY A 295 9.76 -23.48 11.58
CA GLY A 295 11.15 -23.60 11.18
C GLY A 295 11.38 -23.74 9.67
N ARG A 296 10.34 -23.82 8.84
CA ARG A 296 10.48 -23.82 7.38
C ARG A 296 10.99 -22.45 6.90
N GLN A 297 11.72 -22.49 5.79
CA GLN A 297 12.12 -21.29 5.04
C GLN A 297 11.60 -21.40 3.62
N THR A 298 11.10 -20.30 3.08
CA THR A 298 10.55 -20.26 1.72
C THR A 298 10.88 -18.92 1.06
N ASP A 299 11.09 -18.95 -0.24
CA ASP A 299 11.14 -17.75 -1.06
C ASP A 299 9.75 -17.48 -1.62
N GLN A 300 9.17 -16.35 -1.19
CA GLN A 300 7.87 -15.93 -1.70
C GLN A 300 8.01 -15.42 -3.14
N ALA A 301 6.96 -15.62 -3.98
CA ALA A 301 6.97 -15.06 -5.33
C ALA A 301 7.04 -13.52 -5.29
N ASN A 302 6.32 -12.88 -4.36
CA ASN A 302 6.38 -11.45 -4.08
C ASN A 302 6.24 -11.19 -2.58
N CYS A 303 6.84 -10.09 -2.10
CA CYS A 303 6.53 -9.44 -0.82
C CYS A 303 6.34 -7.95 -1.10
N GLU A 304 5.10 -7.47 -1.05
CA GLU A 304 4.73 -6.12 -1.49
C GLU A 304 3.82 -5.42 -0.50
N ARG A 305 3.61 -4.14 -0.70
CA ARG A 305 2.68 -3.35 0.08
C ARG A 305 2.94 -3.46 1.59
N PRO A 306 4.17 -3.17 2.04
CA PRO A 306 4.47 -3.25 3.46
C PRO A 306 3.56 -2.33 4.27
N TYR A 307 3.15 -2.81 5.43
CA TYR A 307 2.38 -2.05 6.38
C TYR A 307 2.77 -2.45 7.81
N PHE A 308 3.17 -1.51 8.64
CA PHE A 308 3.39 -1.76 10.05
C PHE A 308 2.12 -1.50 10.88
N LEU A 309 1.76 -2.45 11.74
CA LEU A 309 0.91 -2.17 12.88
C LEU A 309 1.76 -1.43 13.91
N LEU A 310 1.29 -0.26 14.31
CA LEU A 310 1.95 0.59 15.29
C LEU A 310 1.26 0.45 16.65
N ASP A 311 2.04 0.52 17.72
CA ASP A 311 1.52 0.66 19.08
C ASP A 311 1.05 2.10 19.39
N GLU A 312 0.67 2.36 20.62
CA GLU A 312 0.22 3.68 21.10
C GLU A 312 1.30 4.77 21.03
N ASN A 313 2.58 4.39 20.96
CA ASN A 313 3.73 5.28 20.83
C ASN A 313 4.21 5.42 19.38
N ASN A 314 3.47 4.87 18.41
CA ASN A 314 3.82 4.75 17.01
C ASN A 314 5.04 3.85 16.72
N HIS A 315 5.40 2.93 17.59
CA HIS A 315 6.45 1.95 17.32
C HIS A 315 5.87 0.75 16.58
N PRO A 316 6.53 0.27 15.51
CA PRO A 316 6.15 -0.94 14.79
C PRO A 316 6.21 -2.19 15.65
N THR A 317 5.13 -2.98 15.64
CA THR A 317 5.01 -4.26 16.36
C THR A 317 4.89 -5.46 15.42
N HIS A 318 4.24 -5.28 14.27
CA HIS A 318 4.02 -6.33 13.27
C HIS A 318 4.14 -5.75 11.87
N LEU A 319 4.83 -6.47 11.00
CA LEU A 319 4.91 -6.17 9.58
C LEU A 319 3.88 -7.01 8.82
N PHE A 320 3.03 -6.35 8.04
CA PHE A 320 2.11 -7.00 7.11
C PHE A 320 2.62 -6.83 5.68
N LEU A 321 2.52 -7.89 4.88
CA LEU A 321 2.96 -7.91 3.49
C LEU A 321 1.93 -8.64 2.63
N ALA A 322 1.61 -8.09 1.46
CA ALA A 322 0.93 -8.83 0.42
C ALA A 322 1.92 -9.82 -0.21
N THR A 323 1.55 -11.08 -0.26
CA THR A 323 2.41 -12.15 -0.78
C THR A 323 1.62 -13.19 -1.55
N GLY A 324 2.32 -14.10 -2.21
CA GLY A 324 1.69 -15.20 -2.95
C GLY A 324 2.63 -16.37 -3.19
N GLU A 325 2.01 -17.54 -3.32
CA GLU A 325 2.64 -18.76 -3.78
C GLU A 325 2.55 -18.85 -5.31
N GLY A 326 3.65 -19.20 -5.95
CA GLY A 326 3.70 -19.39 -7.40
C GLY A 326 5.12 -19.58 -7.90
N PRO A 327 5.28 -19.98 -9.17
CA PRO A 327 6.60 -20.27 -9.75
C PRO A 327 7.45 -19.03 -10.02
N ALA A 328 6.84 -17.86 -10.13
CA ALA A 328 7.50 -16.59 -10.43
C ALA A 328 6.66 -15.40 -9.93
N PRO A 329 7.26 -14.20 -9.86
CA PRO A 329 6.54 -12.98 -9.53
C PRO A 329 5.28 -12.79 -10.39
N TYR A 330 4.17 -12.45 -9.72
CA TYR A 330 2.84 -12.23 -10.32
C TYR A 330 2.19 -13.47 -10.99
N GLN A 331 2.79 -14.65 -10.88
CA GLN A 331 2.24 -15.92 -11.34
C GLN A 331 1.77 -16.72 -10.13
N PHE A 332 0.65 -16.34 -9.56
CA PHE A 332 0.17 -16.91 -8.31
C PHE A 332 -0.85 -18.03 -8.50
N SER A 333 -0.77 -19.02 -7.63
CA SER A 333 -1.83 -20.00 -7.35
C SER A 333 -2.71 -19.56 -6.17
N ARG A 334 -2.12 -18.78 -5.24
CA ARG A 334 -2.75 -18.23 -4.05
C ARG A 334 -2.06 -16.95 -3.63
N THR A 335 -2.84 -16.02 -3.06
CA THR A 335 -2.31 -14.80 -2.41
C THR A 335 -2.95 -14.59 -1.05
N TRP A 336 -2.24 -13.87 -0.18
CA TRP A 336 -2.73 -13.47 1.14
C TRP A 336 -1.94 -12.28 1.67
N ASN A 337 -2.45 -11.65 2.72
CA ASN A 337 -1.68 -10.72 3.52
C ASN A 337 -1.04 -11.49 4.67
N MET A 338 0.26 -11.73 4.60
CA MET A 338 1.03 -12.36 5.68
C MET A 338 1.36 -11.35 6.77
N VAL A 339 1.75 -11.85 7.92
CA VAL A 339 2.20 -11.07 9.06
C VAL A 339 3.50 -11.61 9.60
N ILE A 340 4.38 -10.72 10.03
CA ILE A 340 5.66 -11.05 10.68
C ILE A 340 5.75 -10.20 11.95
N PRO A 341 5.77 -10.80 13.15
CA PRO A 341 5.97 -10.06 14.39
C PRO A 341 7.38 -9.46 14.47
N LEU A 342 7.52 -8.36 15.21
CA LEU A 342 8.81 -7.73 15.52
C LEU A 342 9.18 -7.94 17.01
N ARG A 343 10.50 -7.89 17.27
CA ARG A 343 11.04 -7.89 18.64
C ARG A 343 10.81 -6.57 19.33
#